data_51a84a882737fa7dcd110224f35ed779
#
_entry.id   51a84a882737fa7dcd110224f35ed779
#
_cell.length_a   1.000
_cell.length_b   1.000
_cell.length_c   1.000
_cell.angle_alpha   90.00
_cell.angle_beta   90.00
_cell.angle_gamma   90.00
#
_symmetry.space_group_name_H-M   'P 1'
#
loop_
_entity.id
_entity.type
_entity.pdbx_description
1 polymer ?
#
loop_
_entity_poly.entity_id
_entity_poly.type
_entity_poly.pdbx_seq_one_letter_code
_entity_poly.pdbx_strand_id
1 'polypeptide(L)'
;MSSRYSPPKDLSRYAWLSIGAALATIALKGAAAWLTGSVGLLSDAAESVVNLVAAVVALIVLKIAAKPADADHQFGHSKAEYFSAVVEGVMIFVAAAVIIISAIERLIHPQMPEQLGLGLVVSVIASLLNGAVAWVLYRAGRRERSMTLVADAKHLATDVVTSAAVLVGVALVAVFGSAVLDAVVALGAGLNIMWTGFTLIRDSVGGLMDIAPSAEVLQRVEEVLARHRQVGMIDFHAVRVREAGNRRFMELHVLVPAAWSVKKGHDFTEQVIDELIEADTSLRISAHLEPIEDPKSYEDLEDM
;
A
#
# COMPACT_ATOMS: atom_id res chain seq x y z
N MET A 1 -21.10 -2.22 27.00
CA MET A 1 -21.32 -2.94 25.74
C MET A 1 -19.96 -3.04 25.03
N SER A 2 -19.41 -4.23 24.86
CA SER A 2 -18.19 -4.44 24.06
C SER A 2 -18.54 -4.14 22.61
N SER A 3 -17.77 -3.25 21.96
CA SER A 3 -17.97 -2.99 20.54
C SER A 3 -17.67 -4.27 19.75
N ARG A 4 -18.61 -4.75 18.93
CA ARG A 4 -18.44 -5.90 18.01
C ARG A 4 -17.21 -5.71 17.11
N TYR A 5 -16.83 -4.47 16.87
CA TYR A 5 -15.76 -4.10 15.93
C TYR A 5 -14.52 -3.59 16.66
N SER A 6 -13.35 -4.07 16.23
CA SER A 6 -12.09 -3.56 16.76
C SER A 6 -11.86 -2.10 16.35
N PRO A 7 -11.32 -1.26 17.26
CA PRO A 7 -10.94 0.11 16.93
C PRO A 7 -9.83 0.14 15.86
N PRO A 8 -9.65 1.27 15.15
CA PRO A 8 -8.52 1.44 14.24
C PRO A 8 -7.20 1.29 15.00
N LYS A 9 -6.24 0.60 14.38
CA LYS A 9 -4.90 0.45 14.97
C LYS A 9 -4.03 1.65 14.62
N ASP A 10 -3.32 2.18 15.61
CA ASP A 10 -2.27 3.17 15.39
C ASP A 10 -0.97 2.48 14.95
N LEU A 11 -0.59 2.71 13.70
CA LEU A 11 0.60 2.17 13.06
C LEU A 11 1.76 3.19 13.02
N SER A 12 1.63 4.34 13.67
CA SER A 12 2.60 5.44 13.63
C SER A 12 4.01 5.04 14.07
N ARG A 13 4.15 4.00 14.91
CA ARG A 13 5.46 3.45 15.32
C ARG A 13 6.34 3.03 14.13
N TYR A 14 5.73 2.57 13.04
CA TYR A 14 6.45 2.16 11.84
C TYR A 14 6.94 3.38 11.04
N ALA A 15 6.13 4.45 10.97
CA ALA A 15 6.58 5.70 10.37
C ALA A 15 7.73 6.35 11.17
N TRP A 16 7.72 6.24 12.51
CA TRP A 16 8.87 6.67 13.31
C TRP A 16 10.14 5.87 13.01
N LEU A 17 10.02 4.58 12.69
CA LEU A 17 11.16 3.77 12.24
C LEU A 17 11.70 4.28 10.89
N SER A 18 10.82 4.61 9.93
CA SER A 18 11.19 5.19 8.65
C SER A 18 11.86 6.55 8.81
N ILE A 19 11.32 7.45 9.65
CA ILE A 19 11.93 8.74 9.99
C ILE A 19 13.33 8.55 10.59
N GLY A 20 13.48 7.59 11.51
CA GLY A 20 14.78 7.26 12.10
C GLY A 20 15.81 6.80 11.07
N ALA A 21 15.40 5.97 10.13
CA ALA A 21 16.23 5.52 9.01
C ALA A 21 16.62 6.68 8.10
N ALA A 22 15.66 7.55 7.73
CA ALA A 22 15.92 8.73 6.91
C ALA A 22 16.93 9.69 7.58
N LEU A 23 16.77 9.96 8.86
CA LEU A 23 17.71 10.80 9.61
C LEU A 23 19.11 10.16 9.67
N ALA A 24 19.20 8.85 9.87
CA ALA A 24 20.48 8.14 9.89
C ALA A 24 21.17 8.17 8.51
N THR A 25 20.43 7.98 7.42
CA THR A 25 20.96 8.03 6.05
C THR A 25 21.38 9.44 5.67
N ILE A 26 20.62 10.48 6.04
CA ILE A 26 21.01 11.89 5.86
C ILE A 26 22.31 12.18 6.60
N ALA A 27 22.43 11.79 7.86
CA ALA A 27 23.64 12.03 8.64
C ALA A 27 24.85 11.30 8.04
N LEU A 28 24.69 10.04 7.62
CA LEU A 28 25.74 9.23 7.04
C LEU A 28 26.22 9.80 5.69
N LYS A 29 25.30 10.05 4.75
CA LYS A 29 25.59 10.58 3.42
C LYS A 29 26.09 12.04 3.50
N GLY A 30 25.49 12.87 4.36
CA GLY A 30 25.91 14.26 4.59
C GLY A 30 27.33 14.38 5.19
N ALA A 31 27.63 13.53 6.18
CA ALA A 31 28.99 13.48 6.73
C ALA A 31 30.04 13.05 5.68
N ALA A 32 29.71 12.03 4.87
CA ALA A 32 30.58 11.58 3.80
C ALA A 32 30.78 12.68 2.72
N ALA A 33 29.70 13.37 2.33
CA ALA A 33 29.80 14.51 1.41
C ALA A 33 30.69 15.63 1.93
N TRP A 34 30.52 15.96 3.21
CA TRP A 34 31.36 17.00 3.86
C TRP A 34 32.85 16.62 3.94
N LEU A 35 33.14 15.35 4.28
CA LEU A 35 34.52 14.86 4.39
C LEU A 35 35.23 14.73 3.03
N THR A 36 34.52 14.41 1.98
CA THR A 36 35.08 14.15 0.64
C THR A 36 34.96 15.34 -0.30
N GLY A 37 34.08 16.31 -0.01
CA GLY A 37 33.74 17.39 -0.93
C GLY A 37 32.97 16.90 -2.18
N SER A 38 32.46 15.67 -2.18
CA SER A 38 31.80 15.06 -3.33
C SER A 38 30.42 15.65 -3.54
N VAL A 39 30.19 16.22 -4.73
CA VAL A 39 28.85 16.72 -5.16
C VAL A 39 27.86 15.58 -5.33
N GLY A 40 28.30 14.39 -5.77
CA GLY A 40 27.46 13.22 -5.89
C GLY A 40 26.88 12.76 -4.54
N LEU A 41 27.74 12.70 -3.49
CA LEU A 41 27.29 12.38 -2.13
C LEU A 41 26.37 13.44 -1.53
N LEU A 42 26.58 14.72 -1.89
CA LEU A 42 25.69 15.80 -1.49
C LEU A 42 24.31 15.65 -2.14
N SER A 43 24.26 15.27 -3.41
CA SER A 43 23.02 14.96 -4.13
C SER A 43 22.28 13.78 -3.48
N ASP A 44 23.00 12.70 -3.15
CA ASP A 44 22.45 11.54 -2.42
C ASP A 44 21.89 11.91 -1.03
N ALA A 45 22.57 12.84 -0.33
CA ALA A 45 22.07 13.33 0.95
C ALA A 45 20.78 14.17 0.77
N ALA A 46 20.72 14.99 -0.28
CA ALA A 46 19.52 15.77 -0.62
C ALA A 46 18.33 14.85 -0.97
N GLU A 47 18.55 13.75 -1.70
CA GLU A 47 17.52 12.73 -1.96
C GLU A 47 17.00 12.10 -0.66
N SER A 48 17.91 11.82 0.31
CA SER A 48 17.50 11.31 1.62
C SER A 48 16.64 12.30 2.43
N VAL A 49 16.72 13.62 2.16
CA VAL A 49 15.78 14.61 2.73
C VAL A 49 14.37 14.44 2.15
N VAL A 50 14.25 14.09 0.86
CA VAL A 50 12.94 13.78 0.26
C VAL A 50 12.33 12.56 0.94
N ASN A 51 13.12 11.52 1.24
CA ASN A 51 12.65 10.34 1.98
C ASN A 51 12.16 10.70 3.39
N LEU A 52 12.83 11.64 4.07
CA LEU A 52 12.37 12.15 5.36
C LEU A 52 11.01 12.85 5.25
N VAL A 53 10.80 13.66 4.22
CA VAL A 53 9.51 14.32 3.98
C VAL A 53 8.42 13.28 3.73
N ALA A 54 8.68 12.26 2.90
CA ALA A 54 7.76 11.16 2.66
C ALA A 54 7.38 10.43 3.96
N ALA A 55 8.37 10.08 4.80
CA ALA A 55 8.14 9.42 6.08
C ALA A 55 7.32 10.28 7.08
N VAL A 56 7.52 11.61 7.07
CA VAL A 56 6.71 12.53 7.88
C VAL A 56 5.27 12.58 7.38
N VAL A 57 5.06 12.61 6.06
CA VAL A 57 3.72 12.56 5.46
C VAL A 57 3.05 11.25 5.83
N ALA A 58 3.75 10.11 5.72
CA ALA A 58 3.26 8.80 6.13
C ALA A 58 2.83 8.79 7.62
N LEU A 59 3.64 9.39 8.50
CA LEU A 59 3.30 9.53 9.93
C LEU A 59 1.99 10.31 10.14
N ILE A 60 1.83 11.44 9.46
CA ILE A 60 0.63 12.27 9.57
C ILE A 60 -0.59 11.49 9.09
N VAL A 61 -0.47 10.84 7.93
CA VAL A 61 -1.57 10.08 7.34
C VAL A 61 -1.96 8.87 8.18
N LEU A 62 -1.00 8.12 8.72
CA LEU A 62 -1.30 6.99 9.63
C LEU A 62 -2.03 7.46 10.91
N LYS A 63 -1.68 8.63 11.44
CA LYS A 63 -2.40 9.22 12.58
C LYS A 63 -3.81 9.66 12.20
N ILE A 64 -4.01 10.19 10.99
CA ILE A 64 -5.34 10.54 10.47
C ILE A 64 -6.17 9.26 10.28
N ALA A 65 -5.62 8.25 9.61
CA ALA A 65 -6.30 6.98 9.33
C ALA A 65 -6.71 6.21 10.60
N ALA A 66 -5.96 6.41 11.69
CA ALA A 66 -6.27 5.83 13.00
C ALA A 66 -7.39 6.54 13.76
N LYS A 67 -7.89 7.71 13.27
CA LYS A 67 -9.01 8.39 13.91
C LYS A 67 -10.31 7.58 13.72
N PRO A 68 -11.17 7.55 14.76
CA PRO A 68 -12.50 6.96 14.62
C PRO A 68 -13.37 7.79 13.66
N ALA A 69 -14.55 7.27 13.34
CA ALA A 69 -15.57 8.03 12.64
C ALA A 69 -16.00 9.26 13.46
N ASP A 70 -16.25 10.35 12.75
CA ASP A 70 -16.75 11.62 13.30
C ASP A 70 -17.90 12.18 12.45
N ALA A 71 -18.36 13.39 12.73
CA ALA A 71 -19.49 14.00 12.04
C ALA A 71 -19.23 14.24 10.54
N ASP A 72 -17.99 14.56 10.17
CA ASP A 72 -17.60 14.86 8.79
C ASP A 72 -17.22 13.59 8.03
N HIS A 73 -16.72 12.56 8.72
CA HIS A 73 -16.25 11.29 8.14
C HIS A 73 -16.89 10.10 8.85
N GLN A 74 -18.18 9.88 8.60
CA GLN A 74 -19.02 8.89 9.28
C GLN A 74 -18.55 7.44 9.12
N PHE A 75 -17.80 7.12 8.06
CA PHE A 75 -17.17 5.82 7.83
C PHE A 75 -15.72 5.73 8.34
N GLY A 76 -15.21 6.81 8.98
CA GLY A 76 -13.85 6.93 9.48
C GLY A 76 -12.87 7.42 8.43
N HIS A 77 -11.58 7.43 8.78
CA HIS A 77 -10.53 8.10 8.02
C HIS A 77 -9.57 7.14 7.29
N SER A 78 -9.86 5.83 7.26
CA SER A 78 -8.92 4.83 6.75
C SER A 78 -8.55 5.00 5.26
N LYS A 79 -9.41 5.63 4.44
CA LYS A 79 -9.09 5.96 3.04
C LYS A 79 -7.97 7.01 2.89
N ALA A 80 -7.60 7.74 3.95
CA ALA A 80 -6.47 8.66 3.93
C ALA A 80 -5.16 7.97 3.50
N GLU A 81 -5.00 6.68 3.81
CA GLU A 81 -3.82 5.90 3.42
C GLU A 81 -3.64 5.81 1.89
N TYR A 82 -4.72 5.78 1.13
CA TYR A 82 -4.63 5.75 -0.34
C TYR A 82 -4.06 7.05 -0.92
N PHE A 83 -4.39 8.20 -0.33
CA PHE A 83 -3.81 9.49 -0.77
C PHE A 83 -2.30 9.54 -0.55
N SER A 84 -1.81 9.08 0.61
CA SER A 84 -0.37 8.97 0.86
C SER A 84 0.30 8.06 -0.17
N ALA A 85 -0.29 6.89 -0.41
CA ALA A 85 0.26 5.93 -1.35
C ALA A 85 0.26 6.43 -2.80
N VAL A 86 -0.74 7.25 -3.22
CA VAL A 86 -0.70 7.92 -4.53
C VAL A 86 0.45 8.91 -4.61
N VAL A 87 0.64 9.76 -3.57
CA VAL A 87 1.74 10.74 -3.54
C VAL A 87 3.09 10.03 -3.63
N GLU A 88 3.31 8.98 -2.84
CA GLU A 88 4.54 8.20 -2.89
C GLU A 88 4.73 7.51 -4.24
N GLY A 89 3.68 6.94 -4.81
CA GLY A 89 3.72 6.33 -6.14
C GLY A 89 4.11 7.32 -7.23
N VAL A 90 3.61 8.56 -7.16
CA VAL A 90 3.99 9.64 -8.08
C VAL A 90 5.47 10.02 -7.90
N MET A 91 5.95 10.14 -6.66
CA MET A 91 7.37 10.42 -6.40
C MET A 91 8.27 9.32 -6.97
N ILE A 92 7.94 8.04 -6.73
CA ILE A 92 8.66 6.88 -7.29
C ILE A 92 8.65 6.95 -8.83
N PHE A 93 7.50 7.24 -9.45
CA PHE A 93 7.36 7.31 -10.89
C PHE A 93 8.20 8.43 -11.51
N VAL A 94 8.21 9.62 -10.89
CA VAL A 94 9.01 10.77 -11.32
C VAL A 94 10.50 10.47 -11.17
N ALA A 95 10.93 9.89 -10.05
CA ALA A 95 12.32 9.48 -9.84
C ALA A 95 12.77 8.48 -10.92
N ALA A 96 11.94 7.48 -11.22
CA ALA A 96 12.22 6.51 -12.29
C ALA A 96 12.36 7.18 -13.67
N ALA A 97 11.51 8.16 -13.98
CA ALA A 97 11.59 8.92 -15.24
C ALA A 97 12.93 9.66 -15.36
N VAL A 98 13.41 10.30 -14.28
CA VAL A 98 14.71 10.95 -14.23
C VAL A 98 15.85 9.95 -14.45
N ILE A 99 15.80 8.78 -13.80
CA ILE A 99 16.79 7.71 -13.97
C ILE A 99 16.83 7.25 -15.44
N ILE A 100 15.68 7.01 -16.06
CA ILE A 100 15.57 6.58 -17.46
C ILE A 100 16.15 7.63 -18.40
N ILE A 101 15.79 8.91 -18.22
CA ILE A 101 16.33 10.01 -19.05
C ILE A 101 17.86 10.06 -18.92
N SER A 102 18.38 10.02 -17.69
CA SER A 102 19.83 10.03 -17.45
C SER A 102 20.52 8.79 -18.04
N ALA A 103 19.89 7.62 -17.98
CA ALA A 103 20.41 6.39 -18.57
C ALA A 103 20.48 6.49 -20.11
N ILE A 104 19.44 7.04 -20.75
CA ILE A 104 19.41 7.27 -22.21
C ILE A 104 20.51 8.28 -22.61
N GLU A 105 20.68 9.38 -21.85
CA GLU A 105 21.75 10.34 -22.11
C GLU A 105 23.15 9.70 -22.03
N ARG A 106 23.40 8.83 -21.04
CA ARG A 106 24.64 8.07 -20.91
C ARG A 106 24.82 7.00 -22.01
N LEU A 107 23.74 6.48 -22.59
CA LEU A 107 23.83 5.60 -23.77
C LEU A 107 24.29 6.36 -25.02
N ILE A 108 23.84 7.62 -25.18
CA ILE A 108 24.20 8.48 -26.32
C ILE A 108 25.61 9.08 -26.12
N HIS A 109 25.92 9.48 -24.88
CA HIS A 109 27.20 10.09 -24.50
C HIS A 109 27.85 9.27 -23.36
N PRO A 110 28.49 8.13 -23.66
CA PRO A 110 29.07 7.26 -22.65
C PRO A 110 30.11 7.98 -21.79
N GLN A 111 29.92 7.95 -20.48
CA GLN A 111 30.85 8.51 -19.50
C GLN A 111 31.31 7.40 -18.55
N MET A 112 32.62 7.35 -18.27
CA MET A 112 33.14 6.42 -17.27
C MET A 112 32.66 6.85 -15.89
N PRO A 113 32.21 5.89 -15.04
CA PRO A 113 31.87 6.21 -13.65
C PRO A 113 33.04 6.83 -12.90
N GLU A 114 32.77 7.85 -12.08
CA GLU A 114 33.78 8.45 -11.22
C GLU A 114 34.29 7.44 -10.19
N GLN A 115 35.50 7.72 -9.63
CA GLN A 115 36.10 6.86 -8.59
C GLN A 115 35.21 6.87 -7.32
N LEU A 116 34.65 5.71 -6.99
CA LEU A 116 33.56 5.59 -6.02
C LEU A 116 34.00 5.39 -4.55
N GLY A 117 35.25 5.14 -4.28
CA GLY A 117 35.89 5.07 -2.95
C GLY A 117 34.94 5.00 -1.74
N LEU A 118 35.06 6.00 -0.87
CA LEU A 118 34.24 6.10 0.35
C LEU A 118 32.73 6.21 0.06
N GLY A 119 32.37 6.89 -1.04
CA GLY A 119 30.95 7.04 -1.44
C GLY A 119 30.24 5.72 -1.64
N LEU A 120 30.92 4.75 -2.26
CA LEU A 120 30.36 3.41 -2.48
C LEU A 120 30.06 2.68 -1.17
N VAL A 121 30.99 2.74 -0.20
CA VAL A 121 30.82 2.12 1.13
C VAL A 121 29.63 2.74 1.85
N VAL A 122 29.51 4.07 1.82
CA VAL A 122 28.40 4.79 2.44
C VAL A 122 27.06 4.43 1.80
N SER A 123 27.01 4.39 0.45
CA SER A 123 25.81 3.98 -0.28
C SER A 123 25.39 2.54 0.05
N VAL A 124 26.33 1.61 0.17
CA VAL A 124 26.03 0.23 0.59
C VAL A 124 25.43 0.18 2.00
N ILE A 125 26.02 0.88 2.97
CA ILE A 125 25.51 0.91 4.35
C ILE A 125 24.12 1.53 4.39
N ALA A 126 23.92 2.66 3.70
CA ALA A 126 22.61 3.31 3.60
C ALA A 126 21.54 2.40 2.96
N SER A 127 21.92 1.69 1.88
CA SER A 127 21.03 0.75 1.19
C SER A 127 20.66 -0.46 2.06
N LEU A 128 21.60 -0.99 2.83
CA LEU A 128 21.32 -2.07 3.79
C LEU A 128 20.34 -1.61 4.89
N LEU A 129 20.51 -0.39 5.39
CA LEU A 129 19.59 0.20 6.36
C LEU A 129 18.20 0.39 5.75
N ASN A 130 18.10 1.02 4.56
CA ASN A 130 16.83 1.21 3.87
C ASN A 130 16.17 -0.13 3.54
N GLY A 131 16.94 -1.13 3.10
CA GLY A 131 16.42 -2.47 2.81
C GLY A 131 15.85 -3.19 4.03
N ALA A 132 16.54 -3.09 5.17
CA ALA A 132 16.05 -3.66 6.43
C ALA A 132 14.74 -3.00 6.89
N VAL A 133 14.67 -1.67 6.82
CA VAL A 133 13.45 -0.93 7.18
C VAL A 133 12.34 -1.20 6.17
N ALA A 134 12.62 -1.18 4.87
CA ALA A 134 11.65 -1.53 3.82
C ALA A 134 11.03 -2.91 4.05
N TRP A 135 11.84 -3.89 4.41
CA TRP A 135 11.33 -5.24 4.71
C TRP A 135 10.39 -5.25 5.92
N VAL A 136 10.74 -4.55 7.00
CA VAL A 136 9.88 -4.43 8.20
C VAL A 136 8.56 -3.74 7.85
N LEU A 137 8.62 -2.61 7.15
CA LEU A 137 7.45 -1.85 6.74
C LEU A 137 6.55 -2.65 5.79
N TYR A 138 7.14 -3.32 4.80
CA TYR A 138 6.37 -4.14 3.85
C TYR A 138 5.64 -5.28 4.57
N ARG A 139 6.34 -5.98 5.47
CA ARG A 139 5.74 -7.07 6.25
C ARG A 139 4.62 -6.56 7.17
N ALA A 140 4.84 -5.42 7.83
CA ALA A 140 3.82 -4.78 8.67
C ALA A 140 2.63 -4.29 7.84
N GLY A 141 2.89 -3.60 6.72
CA GLY A 141 1.87 -3.08 5.82
C GLY A 141 0.97 -4.18 5.25
N ARG A 142 1.57 -5.30 4.82
CA ARG A 142 0.80 -6.48 4.36
C ARG A 142 -0.03 -7.12 5.47
N ARG A 143 0.52 -7.23 6.69
CA ARG A 143 -0.18 -7.83 7.83
C ARG A 143 -1.33 -6.96 8.33
N GLU A 144 -1.10 -5.66 8.45
CA GLU A 144 -2.08 -4.70 8.99
C GLU A 144 -2.95 -4.08 7.88
N ARG A 145 -2.73 -4.46 6.60
CA ARG A 145 -3.41 -3.93 5.39
C ARG A 145 -3.27 -2.40 5.26
N SER A 146 -2.11 -1.86 5.58
CA SER A 146 -1.82 -0.44 5.46
C SER A 146 -1.15 -0.13 4.13
N MET A 147 -1.84 0.62 3.27
CA MET A 147 -1.30 1.06 1.98
C MET A 147 -0.16 2.07 2.15
N THR A 148 -0.23 2.95 3.16
CA THR A 148 0.85 3.88 3.51
C THR A 148 2.15 3.14 3.84
N LEU A 149 2.09 2.09 4.68
CA LEU A 149 3.30 1.32 5.02
C LEU A 149 3.86 0.54 3.82
N VAL A 150 2.99 0.03 2.94
CA VAL A 150 3.41 -0.64 1.70
C VAL A 150 4.05 0.35 0.74
N ALA A 151 3.51 1.56 0.64
CA ALA A 151 4.05 2.62 -0.21
C ALA A 151 5.42 3.08 0.26
N ASP A 152 5.57 3.42 1.55
CA ASP A 152 6.84 3.81 2.17
C ASP A 152 7.91 2.69 2.04
N ALA A 153 7.50 1.42 2.22
CA ALA A 153 8.39 0.28 1.97
C ALA A 153 8.86 0.18 0.51
N LYS A 154 7.96 0.40 -0.46
CA LYS A 154 8.30 0.40 -1.89
C LYS A 154 9.21 1.57 -2.24
N HIS A 155 9.00 2.74 -1.63
CA HIS A 155 9.86 3.91 -1.79
C HIS A 155 11.30 3.60 -1.32
N LEU A 156 11.47 3.11 -0.09
CA LEU A 156 12.79 2.71 0.43
C LEU A 156 13.42 1.57 -0.38
N ALA A 157 12.63 0.62 -0.88
CA ALA A 157 13.13 -0.45 -1.74
C ALA A 157 13.63 0.08 -3.11
N THR A 158 13.04 1.16 -3.62
CA THR A 158 13.50 1.86 -4.82
C THR A 158 14.93 2.34 -4.65
N ASP A 159 15.27 2.95 -3.51
CA ASP A 159 16.63 3.41 -3.20
C ASP A 159 17.63 2.24 -3.16
N VAL A 160 17.20 1.07 -2.66
CA VAL A 160 18.02 -0.14 -2.68
C VAL A 160 18.27 -0.63 -4.11
N VAL A 161 17.23 -0.62 -4.95
CA VAL A 161 17.34 -1.05 -6.37
C VAL A 161 18.26 -0.11 -7.15
N THR A 162 18.15 1.21 -6.96
CA THR A 162 19.04 2.19 -7.61
C THR A 162 20.48 2.02 -7.17
N SER A 163 20.72 1.87 -5.87
CA SER A 163 22.07 1.63 -5.35
C SER A 163 22.66 0.31 -5.85
N ALA A 164 21.86 -0.76 -5.89
CA ALA A 164 22.29 -2.05 -6.44
C ALA A 164 22.63 -1.94 -7.95
N ALA A 165 21.82 -1.20 -8.72
CA ALA A 165 22.07 -0.96 -10.15
C ALA A 165 23.40 -0.22 -10.35
N VAL A 166 23.70 0.81 -9.56
CA VAL A 166 24.98 1.51 -9.61
C VAL A 166 26.15 0.56 -9.30
N LEU A 167 26.04 -0.28 -8.27
CA LEU A 167 27.07 -1.26 -7.92
C LEU A 167 27.34 -2.25 -9.05
N VAL A 168 26.26 -2.80 -9.63
CA VAL A 168 26.34 -3.76 -10.76
C VAL A 168 26.92 -3.06 -11.99
N GLY A 169 26.44 -1.87 -12.32
CA GLY A 169 26.94 -1.08 -13.45
C GLY A 169 28.44 -0.85 -13.36
N VAL A 170 28.92 -0.36 -12.20
CA VAL A 170 30.35 -0.15 -11.95
C VAL A 170 31.16 -1.43 -12.05
N ALA A 171 30.67 -2.53 -11.48
CA ALA A 171 31.36 -3.82 -11.58
C ALA A 171 31.47 -4.31 -13.04
N LEU A 172 30.42 -4.16 -13.83
CA LEU A 172 30.41 -4.53 -15.24
C LEU A 172 31.37 -3.65 -16.05
N VAL A 173 31.40 -2.34 -15.80
CA VAL A 173 32.37 -1.43 -16.42
C VAL A 173 33.79 -1.83 -16.08
N ALA A 174 34.07 -2.18 -14.82
CA ALA A 174 35.40 -2.61 -14.39
C ALA A 174 35.85 -3.92 -15.06
N VAL A 175 34.95 -4.86 -15.30
CA VAL A 175 35.27 -6.17 -15.90
C VAL A 175 35.35 -6.07 -17.43
N PHE A 176 34.44 -5.36 -18.08
CA PHE A 176 34.30 -5.36 -19.55
C PHE A 176 34.83 -4.09 -20.20
N GLY A 177 35.19 -3.04 -19.44
CA GLY A 177 35.74 -1.77 -19.98
C GLY A 177 34.73 -0.93 -20.78
N SER A 178 33.43 -1.21 -20.69
CA SER A 178 32.39 -0.52 -21.48
C SER A 178 31.45 0.27 -20.59
N ALA A 179 31.47 1.60 -20.71
CA ALA A 179 30.57 2.51 -19.99
C ALA A 179 29.08 2.33 -20.37
N VAL A 180 28.78 1.74 -21.53
CA VAL A 180 27.43 1.46 -22.01
C VAL A 180 26.70 0.49 -21.06
N LEU A 181 27.43 -0.45 -20.43
CA LEU A 181 26.84 -1.45 -19.53
C LEU A 181 26.22 -0.83 -18.29
N ASP A 182 26.83 0.22 -17.72
CA ASP A 182 26.26 0.99 -16.61
C ASP A 182 24.92 1.62 -16.99
N ALA A 183 24.87 2.25 -18.16
CA ALA A 183 23.63 2.87 -18.65
C ALA A 183 22.52 1.84 -18.95
N VAL A 184 22.86 0.65 -19.46
CA VAL A 184 21.88 -0.43 -19.68
C VAL A 184 21.29 -0.95 -18.37
N VAL A 185 22.14 -1.15 -17.34
CA VAL A 185 21.68 -1.57 -16.00
C VAL A 185 20.80 -0.50 -15.37
N ALA A 186 21.21 0.78 -15.45
CA ALA A 186 20.42 1.89 -14.94
C ALA A 186 19.06 2.01 -15.65
N LEU A 187 19.01 1.80 -16.97
CA LEU A 187 17.76 1.79 -17.73
C LEU A 187 16.83 0.67 -17.27
N GLY A 188 17.36 -0.55 -17.11
CA GLY A 188 16.58 -1.70 -16.60
C GLY A 188 16.03 -1.46 -15.19
N ALA A 189 16.84 -0.91 -14.30
CA ALA A 189 16.41 -0.53 -12.95
C ALA A 189 15.31 0.55 -13.01
N GLY A 190 15.50 1.61 -13.80
CA GLY A 190 14.53 2.70 -13.97
C GLY A 190 13.17 2.18 -14.49
N LEU A 191 13.15 1.28 -15.47
CA LEU A 191 11.91 0.68 -15.96
C LEU A 191 11.19 -0.17 -14.88
N ASN A 192 11.92 -0.95 -14.09
CA ASN A 192 11.36 -1.70 -12.98
C ASN A 192 10.76 -0.78 -11.90
N ILE A 193 11.46 0.31 -11.57
CA ILE A 193 11.00 1.30 -10.59
C ILE A 193 9.76 2.04 -11.11
N MET A 194 9.74 2.41 -12.39
CA MET A 194 8.58 3.04 -13.04
C MET A 194 7.35 2.15 -12.96
N TRP A 195 7.50 0.85 -13.21
CA TRP A 195 6.42 -0.13 -13.06
C TRP A 195 5.92 -0.21 -11.61
N THR A 196 6.83 -0.16 -10.64
CA THR A 196 6.49 -0.16 -9.22
C THR A 196 5.66 1.07 -8.83
N GLY A 197 6.08 2.28 -9.28
CA GLY A 197 5.33 3.51 -9.06
C GLY A 197 3.95 3.49 -9.73
N PHE A 198 3.88 3.05 -10.98
CA PHE A 198 2.62 2.91 -11.71
C PHE A 198 1.63 1.97 -11.01
N THR A 199 2.09 0.79 -10.61
CA THR A 199 1.22 -0.18 -9.91
C THR A 199 0.74 0.36 -8.56
N LEU A 200 1.60 1.08 -7.83
CA LEU A 200 1.21 1.69 -6.56
C LEU A 200 0.13 2.77 -6.74
N ILE A 201 0.27 3.64 -7.76
CA ILE A 201 -0.74 4.64 -8.10
C ILE A 201 -2.06 3.96 -8.48
N ARG A 202 -2.01 2.99 -9.40
CA ARG A 202 -3.20 2.27 -9.88
C ARG A 202 -3.96 1.60 -8.74
N ASP A 203 -3.26 0.87 -7.87
CA ASP A 203 -3.87 0.13 -6.78
C ASP A 203 -4.46 1.09 -5.73
N SER A 204 -3.81 2.23 -5.49
CA SER A 204 -4.29 3.26 -4.56
C SER A 204 -5.51 4.02 -5.11
N VAL A 205 -5.51 4.37 -6.39
CA VAL A 205 -6.67 4.97 -7.06
C VAL A 205 -7.85 4.00 -7.06
N GLY A 206 -7.60 2.71 -7.34
CA GLY A 206 -8.62 1.66 -7.21
C GLY A 206 -9.24 1.62 -5.81
N GLY A 207 -8.42 1.72 -4.76
CA GLY A 207 -8.90 1.77 -3.38
C GLY A 207 -9.75 3.02 -3.05
N LEU A 208 -9.43 4.17 -3.67
CA LEU A 208 -10.27 5.38 -3.55
C LEU A 208 -11.63 5.20 -4.24
N MET A 209 -11.68 4.42 -5.32
CA MET A 209 -12.87 4.12 -6.13
C MET A 209 -13.63 2.88 -5.64
N ASP A 210 -13.48 2.50 -4.37
CA ASP A 210 -14.23 1.40 -3.76
C ASP A 210 -14.01 0.03 -4.45
N ILE A 211 -12.74 -0.29 -4.76
CA ILE A 211 -12.37 -1.55 -5.38
C ILE A 211 -12.85 -2.75 -4.54
N ALA A 212 -13.34 -3.78 -5.22
CA ALA A 212 -13.68 -5.04 -4.58
C ALA A 212 -12.42 -5.72 -4.01
N PRO A 213 -12.52 -6.44 -2.88
CA PRO A 213 -11.42 -7.21 -2.34
C PRO A 213 -11.02 -8.38 -3.25
N SER A 214 -9.91 -9.06 -2.89
CA SER A 214 -9.44 -10.21 -3.68
C SER A 214 -10.49 -11.33 -3.76
N ALA A 215 -10.41 -12.13 -4.84
CA ALA A 215 -11.31 -13.27 -5.04
C ALA A 215 -11.35 -14.24 -3.85
N GLU A 216 -10.22 -14.42 -3.13
CA GLU A 216 -10.15 -15.26 -1.93
C GLU A 216 -11.03 -14.72 -0.79
N VAL A 217 -11.16 -13.39 -0.67
CA VAL A 217 -12.03 -12.78 0.35
C VAL A 217 -13.49 -12.95 -0.04
N LEU A 218 -13.84 -12.70 -1.31
CA LEU A 218 -15.19 -12.88 -1.81
C LEU A 218 -15.63 -14.35 -1.71
N GLN A 219 -14.73 -15.29 -1.98
CA GLN A 219 -15.00 -16.72 -1.82
C GLN A 219 -15.31 -17.08 -0.36
N ARG A 220 -14.53 -16.57 0.62
CA ARG A 220 -14.81 -16.79 2.05
C ARG A 220 -16.17 -16.24 2.47
N VAL A 221 -16.55 -15.07 1.97
CA VAL A 221 -17.88 -14.49 2.20
C VAL A 221 -18.94 -15.44 1.65
N GLU A 222 -18.79 -15.88 0.39
CA GLU A 222 -19.75 -16.79 -0.25
C GLU A 222 -19.84 -18.15 0.47
N GLU A 223 -18.73 -18.71 0.96
CA GLU A 223 -18.71 -19.94 1.74
C GLU A 223 -19.52 -19.83 3.04
N VAL A 224 -19.51 -18.65 3.70
CA VAL A 224 -20.35 -18.41 4.88
C VAL A 224 -21.82 -18.32 4.46
N LEU A 225 -22.15 -17.50 3.46
CA LEU A 225 -23.52 -17.31 3.01
C LEU A 225 -24.14 -18.62 2.48
N ALA A 226 -23.39 -19.42 1.73
CA ALA A 226 -23.84 -20.70 1.18
C ALA A 226 -24.28 -21.70 2.27
N ARG A 227 -23.68 -21.67 3.46
CA ARG A 227 -24.08 -22.54 4.58
C ARG A 227 -25.48 -22.23 5.10
N HIS A 228 -25.94 -20.99 4.92
CA HIS A 228 -27.25 -20.53 5.40
C HIS A 228 -28.34 -20.53 4.34
N ARG A 229 -27.98 -20.67 3.04
CA ARG A 229 -28.99 -20.75 1.96
C ARG A 229 -29.87 -21.97 2.10
N GLN A 230 -31.20 -21.75 1.96
CA GLN A 230 -32.21 -22.79 1.94
C GLN A 230 -33.18 -22.49 0.81
N VAL A 231 -33.20 -23.35 -0.21
CA VAL A 231 -33.99 -23.14 -1.41
C VAL A 231 -35.45 -22.78 -1.09
N GLY A 232 -35.91 -21.64 -1.59
CA GLY A 232 -37.26 -21.13 -1.39
C GLY A 232 -37.59 -20.63 0.02
N MET A 233 -36.62 -20.54 0.93
CA MET A 233 -36.81 -20.05 2.29
C MET A 233 -35.82 -18.97 2.70
N ILE A 234 -34.52 -19.14 2.40
CA ILE A 234 -33.46 -18.20 2.79
C ILE A 234 -32.51 -18.04 1.61
N ASP A 235 -32.28 -16.82 1.21
CA ASP A 235 -31.29 -16.49 0.20
C ASP A 235 -30.59 -15.16 0.53
N PHE A 236 -29.53 -14.85 -0.21
CA PHE A 236 -28.76 -13.62 -0.09
C PHE A 236 -28.51 -13.07 -1.48
N HIS A 237 -28.74 -11.77 -1.65
CA HIS A 237 -28.42 -11.05 -2.87
C HIS A 237 -27.85 -9.65 -2.58
N ALA A 238 -27.60 -8.86 -3.62
CA ALA A 238 -27.02 -7.53 -3.49
C ALA A 238 -25.73 -7.51 -2.64
N VAL A 239 -24.97 -8.61 -2.65
CA VAL A 239 -23.76 -8.75 -1.87
C VAL A 239 -22.66 -7.90 -2.50
N ARG A 240 -22.30 -6.80 -1.84
CA ARG A 240 -21.23 -5.88 -2.26
C ARG A 240 -20.20 -5.75 -1.16
N VAL A 241 -18.94 -5.84 -1.53
CA VAL A 241 -17.83 -5.65 -0.58
C VAL A 241 -16.83 -4.69 -1.22
N ARG A 242 -16.45 -3.65 -0.47
CA ARG A 242 -15.43 -2.69 -0.88
C ARG A 242 -14.31 -2.57 0.13
N GLU A 243 -13.11 -2.28 -0.34
CA GLU A 243 -11.96 -2.00 0.53
C GLU A 243 -11.89 -0.52 0.90
N ALA A 244 -11.51 -0.21 2.13
CA ALA A 244 -11.26 1.13 2.64
C ALA A 244 -10.08 1.11 3.60
N GLY A 245 -8.85 1.11 3.05
CA GLY A 245 -7.62 0.92 3.82
C GLY A 245 -7.60 -0.45 4.50
N ASN A 246 -7.48 -0.45 5.82
CA ASN A 246 -7.45 -1.68 6.62
C ASN A 246 -8.84 -2.27 6.93
N ARG A 247 -9.93 -1.62 6.48
CA ARG A 247 -11.32 -2.06 6.68
C ARG A 247 -11.94 -2.51 5.38
N ARG A 248 -13.01 -3.31 5.49
CA ARG A 248 -13.90 -3.69 4.40
C ARG A 248 -15.32 -3.38 4.79
N PHE A 249 -16.05 -2.71 3.92
CA PHE A 249 -17.47 -2.47 4.09
C PHE A 249 -18.23 -3.44 3.21
N MET A 250 -19.20 -4.12 3.81
CA MET A 250 -20.05 -5.08 3.14
C MET A 250 -21.50 -4.67 3.30
N GLU A 251 -22.23 -4.70 2.21
CA GLU A 251 -23.67 -4.55 2.14
C GLU A 251 -24.23 -5.84 1.58
N LEU A 252 -25.36 -6.30 2.13
CA LEU A 252 -26.08 -7.47 1.62
C LEU A 252 -27.56 -7.40 1.97
N HIS A 253 -28.37 -8.02 1.15
CA HIS A 253 -29.77 -8.27 1.45
C HIS A 253 -29.96 -9.72 1.90
N VAL A 254 -30.73 -9.90 2.96
CA VAL A 254 -31.03 -11.17 3.60
C VAL A 254 -32.51 -11.47 3.36
N LEU A 255 -32.79 -12.43 2.47
CA LEU A 255 -34.13 -12.83 2.13
C LEU A 255 -34.63 -13.96 3.06
N VAL A 256 -35.77 -13.71 3.70
CA VAL A 256 -36.37 -14.65 4.63
C VAL A 256 -37.90 -14.74 4.37
N PRO A 257 -38.59 -15.80 4.84
CA PRO A 257 -40.03 -15.89 4.69
C PRO A 257 -40.76 -14.68 5.27
N ALA A 258 -41.75 -14.12 4.53
CA ALA A 258 -42.59 -13.02 4.98
C ALA A 258 -43.30 -13.32 6.31
N ALA A 259 -43.59 -14.61 6.58
CA ALA A 259 -44.22 -15.08 7.81
C ALA A 259 -43.32 -14.96 9.07
N TRP A 260 -42.02 -14.68 8.90
CA TRP A 260 -41.15 -14.48 10.07
C TRP A 260 -41.47 -13.15 10.75
N SER A 261 -41.37 -13.13 12.07
CA SER A 261 -41.38 -11.86 12.79
C SER A 261 -40.11 -11.12 12.54
N VAL A 262 -40.14 -9.77 12.59
CA VAL A 262 -38.95 -8.92 12.52
C VAL A 262 -37.87 -9.40 13.48
N LYS A 263 -38.25 -9.81 14.71
CA LYS A 263 -37.29 -10.34 15.68
C LYS A 263 -36.60 -11.60 15.18
N LYS A 264 -37.31 -12.54 14.60
CA LYS A 264 -36.74 -13.81 14.09
C LYS A 264 -35.76 -13.52 12.93
N GLY A 265 -36.15 -12.66 12.00
CA GLY A 265 -35.31 -12.25 10.89
C GLY A 265 -34.07 -11.53 11.36
N HIS A 266 -34.20 -10.60 12.31
CA HIS A 266 -33.08 -9.90 12.93
C HIS A 266 -32.10 -10.87 13.61
N ASP A 267 -32.58 -11.76 14.48
CA ASP A 267 -31.72 -12.72 15.18
C ASP A 267 -30.94 -13.62 14.21
N PHE A 268 -31.57 -14.03 13.12
CA PHE A 268 -30.93 -14.79 12.05
C PHE A 268 -29.86 -13.96 11.32
N THR A 269 -30.19 -12.72 10.94
CA THR A 269 -29.25 -11.81 10.27
C THR A 269 -28.02 -11.54 11.16
N GLU A 270 -28.22 -11.33 12.46
CA GLU A 270 -27.13 -11.13 13.41
C GLU A 270 -26.23 -12.38 13.51
N GLN A 271 -26.78 -13.58 13.48
CA GLN A 271 -25.99 -14.82 13.45
C GLN A 271 -25.09 -14.88 12.19
N VAL A 272 -25.65 -14.60 11.01
CA VAL A 272 -24.89 -14.56 9.75
C VAL A 272 -23.78 -13.50 9.81
N ILE A 273 -24.08 -12.31 10.33
CA ILE A 273 -23.10 -11.23 10.49
C ILE A 273 -21.96 -11.65 11.43
N ASP A 274 -22.27 -12.32 12.55
CA ASP A 274 -21.24 -12.78 13.48
C ASP A 274 -20.29 -13.80 12.82
N GLU A 275 -20.82 -14.77 12.07
CA GLU A 275 -20.00 -15.74 11.32
C GLU A 275 -19.13 -15.08 10.23
N LEU A 276 -19.67 -14.09 9.53
CA LEU A 276 -18.90 -13.30 8.54
C LEU A 276 -17.76 -12.53 9.20
N ILE A 277 -17.99 -11.91 10.38
CA ILE A 277 -16.96 -11.19 11.14
C ILE A 277 -15.91 -12.16 11.71
N GLU A 278 -16.31 -13.37 12.11
CA GLU A 278 -15.36 -14.40 12.54
C GLU A 278 -14.44 -14.83 11.37
N ALA A 279 -15.01 -14.95 10.16
CA ALA A 279 -14.24 -15.28 8.96
C ALA A 279 -13.30 -14.14 8.51
N ASP A 280 -13.71 -12.87 8.69
CA ASP A 280 -12.89 -11.68 8.42
C ASP A 280 -13.21 -10.53 9.38
N THR A 281 -12.41 -10.34 10.40
CA THR A 281 -12.57 -9.29 11.43
C THR A 281 -12.49 -7.85 10.91
N SER A 282 -12.06 -7.66 9.65
CA SER A 282 -12.02 -6.33 9.02
C SER A 282 -13.36 -5.90 8.46
N LEU A 283 -14.33 -6.81 8.30
CA LEU A 283 -15.64 -6.53 7.77
C LEU A 283 -16.42 -5.58 8.70
N ARG A 284 -17.17 -4.67 8.07
CA ARG A 284 -18.17 -3.79 8.64
C ARG A 284 -19.42 -3.98 7.82
N ILE A 285 -20.42 -4.62 8.38
CA ILE A 285 -21.54 -5.19 7.64
C ILE A 285 -22.80 -4.40 7.91
N SER A 286 -23.50 -4.01 6.84
CA SER A 286 -24.86 -3.49 6.84
C SER A 286 -25.72 -4.49 6.09
N ALA A 287 -26.77 -5.00 6.74
CA ALA A 287 -27.68 -5.97 6.14
C ALA A 287 -29.10 -5.39 6.07
N HIS A 288 -29.75 -5.59 4.93
CA HIS A 288 -31.15 -5.28 4.71
C HIS A 288 -31.96 -6.59 4.74
N LEU A 289 -32.96 -6.65 5.62
CA LEU A 289 -33.82 -7.83 5.76
C LEU A 289 -35.05 -7.68 4.87
N GLU A 290 -35.32 -8.66 4.01
CA GLU A 290 -36.36 -8.61 3.00
C GLU A 290 -37.20 -9.90 2.98
N PRO A 291 -38.52 -9.83 2.64
CA PRO A 291 -39.33 -11.01 2.43
C PRO A 291 -38.99 -11.65 1.07
N ILE A 292 -38.69 -12.95 1.06
CA ILE A 292 -38.31 -13.70 -0.15
C ILE A 292 -39.45 -13.79 -1.18
N GLU A 293 -40.70 -13.67 -0.73
CA GLU A 293 -41.90 -13.78 -1.58
C GLU A 293 -42.29 -12.41 -2.19
N ASP A 294 -41.72 -11.27 -1.74
CA ASP A 294 -42.11 -9.95 -2.23
C ASP A 294 -41.36 -9.64 -3.53
N PRO A 295 -42.05 -9.36 -4.65
CA PRO A 295 -41.41 -8.95 -5.90
C PRO A 295 -40.53 -7.70 -5.72
N LYS A 296 -40.83 -6.77 -4.80
CA LYS A 296 -40.04 -5.57 -4.53
C LYS A 296 -38.65 -5.87 -3.99
N SER A 297 -38.45 -7.00 -3.33
CA SER A 297 -37.16 -7.47 -2.85
C SER A 297 -36.16 -7.74 -3.99
N TYR A 298 -36.61 -7.73 -5.25
CA TYR A 298 -35.77 -8.02 -6.43
C TYR A 298 -35.61 -6.83 -7.38
N GLU A 299 -36.32 -5.72 -7.13
CA GLU A 299 -36.27 -4.53 -8.00
C GLU A 299 -34.85 -3.89 -8.02
N ASP A 300 -34.13 -3.93 -6.91
CA ASP A 300 -32.78 -3.33 -6.77
C ASP A 300 -31.71 -4.08 -7.59
N LEU A 301 -32.00 -5.28 -8.12
CA LEU A 301 -31.04 -6.06 -8.91
C LEU A 301 -30.84 -5.51 -10.32
N GLU A 302 -31.80 -4.75 -10.85
CA GLU A 302 -31.73 -4.20 -12.21
C GLU A 302 -30.70 -3.04 -12.32
N ASP A 303 -30.37 -2.37 -11.21
CA ASP A 303 -29.43 -1.24 -11.14
C ASP A 303 -28.01 -1.66 -10.73
N MET A 304 -27.73 -2.95 -10.62
CA MET A 304 -26.47 -3.54 -10.18
C MET A 304 -25.76 -4.28 -11.30
#